data_00c9add092e932749867535138783345
#
_entry.id   00c9add092e932749867535138783345
#
_cell.length_a   1.000
_cell.length_b   1.000
_cell.length_c   1.000
_cell.angle_alpha   90.00
_cell.angle_beta   90.00
_cell.angle_gamma   90.00
#
_symmetry.space_group_name_H-M   'P 1'
#
loop_
_entity.id
_entity.type
_entity.pdbx_description
1 polymer ?
#
loop_
_entity_poly.entity_id
_entity_poly.type
_entity_poly.pdbx_seq_one_letter_code
_entity_poly.pdbx_strand_id
1 'polypeptide(L)'
;MRIPKHIGIIPDGNRRWALANELTKDKGYNHGINPGLEVFKLCQKENVQEVTFYGFTVDNTKRPKEQKEAFTKACIDSVMLLTKEDCEILVLGNTDSTCFPKELLPFTKRKKYGSGGIKANFLINYGWEWDLNLLKNSNSLNKQIHPYLHSKDISRIDLIIRWGGRRRLSGLLPVQSVYSDFYILDNYWPDFRSEDFYSFRVV
;
A
#
# COMPACT_ATOMS: atom_id res chain seq x y z
N MET A 1 -13.25 -13.29 -17.76
CA MET A 1 -12.77 -12.06 -17.15
C MET A 1 -11.29 -12.24 -16.78
N ARG A 2 -10.43 -11.24 -17.04
CA ARG A 2 -8.99 -11.36 -16.75
C ARG A 2 -8.76 -10.95 -15.29
N ILE A 3 -8.14 -11.82 -14.50
CA ILE A 3 -7.76 -11.51 -13.13
C ILE A 3 -6.56 -10.53 -13.18
N PRO A 4 -6.58 -9.39 -12.45
CA PRO A 4 -5.44 -8.50 -12.37
C PRO A 4 -4.21 -9.23 -11.81
N LYS A 5 -3.05 -9.02 -12.41
CA LYS A 5 -1.80 -9.61 -11.90
C LYS A 5 -1.27 -8.82 -10.70
N HIS A 6 -1.43 -7.51 -10.71
CA HIS A 6 -1.00 -6.62 -9.65
C HIS A 6 -2.15 -5.68 -9.22
N ILE A 7 -2.49 -5.72 -7.93
CA ILE A 7 -3.52 -4.87 -7.33
C ILE A 7 -2.89 -3.86 -6.38
N GLY A 8 -3.19 -2.58 -6.59
CA GLY A 8 -2.88 -1.50 -5.66
C GLY A 8 -4.03 -1.25 -4.69
N ILE A 9 -3.78 -1.24 -3.40
CA ILE A 9 -4.77 -1.02 -2.34
C ILE A 9 -4.55 0.32 -1.67
N ILE A 10 -5.56 1.20 -1.70
CA ILE A 10 -5.57 2.46 -0.96
C ILE A 10 -6.58 2.34 0.19
N PRO A 11 -6.10 2.00 1.42
CA PRO A 11 -6.94 1.75 2.59
C PRO A 11 -7.37 3.07 3.25
N ASP A 12 -8.23 3.84 2.56
CA ASP A 12 -8.66 5.16 3.04
C ASP A 12 -9.90 5.07 3.94
N GLY A 13 -10.03 6.04 4.83
CA GLY A 13 -11.20 6.21 5.67
C GLY A 13 -11.01 5.87 7.16
N ASN A 14 -9.88 5.30 7.59
CA ASN A 14 -9.64 4.89 8.98
C ASN A 14 -10.02 5.95 10.03
N ARG A 15 -9.61 7.22 9.83
CA ARG A 15 -9.93 8.32 10.76
C ARG A 15 -11.41 8.73 10.74
N ARG A 16 -12.04 8.67 9.56
CA ARG A 16 -13.47 8.99 9.41
C ARG A 16 -14.31 7.89 10.04
N TRP A 17 -13.90 6.65 9.83
CA TRP A 17 -14.51 5.49 10.48
C TRP A 17 -14.44 5.59 11.99
N ALA A 18 -13.28 5.92 12.56
CA ALA A 18 -13.13 6.09 14.01
C ALA A 18 -14.12 7.13 14.55
N LEU A 19 -14.21 8.31 13.91
CA LEU A 19 -15.16 9.35 14.32
C LEU A 19 -16.62 8.91 14.19
N ALA A 20 -16.98 8.17 13.15
CA ALA A 20 -18.34 7.63 12.97
C ALA A 20 -18.71 6.57 14.02
N ASN A 21 -17.71 5.96 14.66
CA ASN A 21 -17.87 4.99 15.74
C ASN A 21 -17.52 5.57 17.12
N GLU A 22 -17.58 6.91 17.28
CA GLU A 22 -17.35 7.62 18.55
C GLU A 22 -15.95 7.38 19.15
N LEU A 23 -14.96 7.05 18.29
CA LEU A 23 -13.57 6.81 18.69
C LEU A 23 -12.67 8.00 18.30
N THR A 24 -11.52 8.12 18.95
CA THR A 24 -10.48 9.05 18.54
C THR A 24 -9.82 8.61 17.23
N LYS A 25 -9.35 9.57 16.41
CA LYS A 25 -8.85 9.32 15.04
C LYS A 25 -7.69 8.32 14.97
N ASP A 26 -6.86 8.24 16.02
CA ASP A 26 -5.74 7.30 16.14
C ASP A 26 -6.21 5.85 16.23
N LYS A 27 -7.35 5.58 16.89
CA LYS A 27 -7.88 4.23 17.06
C LYS A 27 -8.28 3.55 15.74
N GLY A 28 -8.70 4.33 14.75
CA GLY A 28 -9.12 3.77 13.46
C GLY A 28 -8.04 2.99 12.71
N TYR A 29 -6.76 3.28 12.91
CA TYR A 29 -5.69 2.60 12.18
C TYR A 29 -5.55 1.12 12.58
N ASN A 30 -5.69 0.81 13.86
CA ASN A 30 -5.63 -0.57 14.34
C ASN A 30 -6.74 -1.45 13.74
N HIS A 31 -7.94 -0.89 13.53
CA HIS A 31 -9.07 -1.59 12.90
C HIS A 31 -8.84 -1.86 11.40
N GLY A 32 -7.88 -1.21 10.77
CA GLY A 32 -7.51 -1.46 9.37
C GLY A 32 -6.52 -2.62 9.15
N ILE A 33 -5.98 -3.24 10.20
CA ILE A 33 -4.97 -4.30 10.09
C ILE A 33 -5.59 -5.60 9.56
N ASN A 34 -6.67 -6.07 10.17
CA ASN A 34 -7.35 -7.32 9.77
C ASN A 34 -7.89 -7.25 8.33
N PRO A 35 -8.57 -6.19 7.88
CA PRO A 35 -8.91 -5.99 6.47
C PRO A 35 -7.71 -6.18 5.52
N GLY A 36 -6.52 -5.69 5.91
CA GLY A 36 -5.31 -5.87 5.11
C GLY A 36 -4.91 -7.33 4.94
N LEU A 37 -4.97 -8.13 6.00
CA LEU A 37 -4.71 -9.56 5.94
C LEU A 37 -5.78 -10.29 5.11
N GLU A 38 -7.05 -9.93 5.28
CA GLU A 38 -8.15 -10.55 4.51
C GLU A 38 -8.00 -10.28 3.02
N VAL A 39 -7.74 -9.03 2.59
CA VAL A 39 -7.47 -8.69 1.19
C VAL A 39 -6.26 -9.45 0.67
N PHE A 40 -5.19 -9.56 1.46
CA PHE A 40 -4.02 -10.33 1.08
C PHE A 40 -4.37 -11.80 0.80
N LYS A 41 -5.13 -12.44 1.69
CA LYS A 41 -5.58 -13.84 1.52
C LYS A 41 -6.51 -14.02 0.31
N LEU A 42 -7.36 -13.03 0.03
CA LEU A 42 -8.18 -13.04 -1.18
C LEU A 42 -7.31 -12.92 -2.45
N CYS A 43 -6.28 -12.06 -2.43
CA CYS A 43 -5.30 -11.99 -3.52
C CYS A 43 -4.61 -13.34 -3.76
N GLN A 44 -4.18 -14.03 -2.70
CA GLN A 44 -3.58 -15.38 -2.81
C GLN A 44 -4.58 -16.39 -3.42
N LYS A 45 -5.80 -16.43 -2.90
CA LYS A 45 -6.87 -17.32 -3.39
C LYS A 45 -7.17 -17.10 -4.87
N GLU A 46 -7.12 -15.86 -5.32
CA GLU A 46 -7.43 -15.49 -6.71
C GLU A 46 -6.21 -15.52 -7.63
N ASN A 47 -5.07 -16.04 -7.16
CA ASN A 47 -3.82 -16.13 -7.92
C ASN A 47 -3.30 -14.75 -8.42
N VAL A 48 -3.55 -13.68 -7.68
CA VAL A 48 -2.92 -12.39 -7.88
C VAL A 48 -1.42 -12.53 -7.60
N GLN A 49 -0.58 -12.02 -8.48
CA GLN A 49 0.88 -12.20 -8.39
C GLN A 49 1.54 -11.18 -7.47
N GLU A 50 0.94 -9.99 -7.38
CA GLU A 50 1.51 -8.88 -6.61
C GLU A 50 0.39 -8.01 -6.01
N VAL A 51 0.56 -7.56 -4.76
CA VAL A 51 -0.31 -6.60 -4.09
C VAL A 51 0.51 -5.48 -3.46
N THR A 52 0.09 -4.24 -3.65
CA THR A 52 0.76 -3.07 -3.05
C THR A 52 -0.21 -2.33 -2.14
N PHE A 53 0.13 -2.24 -0.85
CA PHE A 53 -0.61 -1.46 0.14
C PHE A 53 -0.04 -0.05 0.26
N TYR A 54 -0.88 0.98 0.01
CA TYR A 54 -0.53 2.37 0.18
C TYR A 54 -0.72 2.77 1.64
N GLY A 55 0.32 2.59 2.43
CA GLY A 55 0.32 2.82 3.86
C GLY A 55 0.60 4.28 4.25
N PHE A 56 1.60 4.47 5.12
CA PHE A 56 2.00 5.78 5.64
C PHE A 56 2.79 6.57 4.58
N THR A 57 2.30 7.75 4.20
CA THR A 57 2.94 8.62 3.19
C THR A 57 3.65 9.81 3.84
N VAL A 58 4.50 10.49 3.07
CA VAL A 58 5.15 11.75 3.50
C VAL A 58 4.11 12.79 3.95
N ASP A 59 2.96 12.90 3.29
CA ASP A 59 1.89 13.81 3.72
C ASP A 59 1.29 13.45 5.09
N ASN A 60 1.38 12.19 5.47
CA ASN A 60 0.90 11.74 6.78
C ASN A 60 1.82 12.18 7.93
N THR A 61 3.08 12.51 7.65
CA THR A 61 4.02 13.02 8.66
C THR A 61 3.58 14.38 9.24
N LYS A 62 2.71 15.13 8.54
CA LYS A 62 2.12 16.39 8.98
C LYS A 62 1.00 16.23 10.01
N ARG A 63 0.58 14.98 10.31
CA ARG A 63 -0.49 14.69 11.30
C ARG A 63 0.00 14.89 12.74
N PRO A 64 -0.92 15.09 13.71
CA PRO A 64 -0.59 15.10 15.13
C PRO A 64 0.19 13.85 15.55
N LYS A 65 1.00 13.97 16.60
CA LYS A 65 1.95 12.95 17.04
C LYS A 65 1.26 11.59 17.29
N GLU A 66 0.15 11.60 18.03
CA GLU A 66 -0.61 10.40 18.42
C GLU A 66 -1.12 9.65 17.17
N GLN A 67 -1.58 10.40 16.15
CA GLN A 67 -2.04 9.79 14.89
C GLN A 67 -0.89 9.22 14.06
N LYS A 68 0.28 9.87 14.08
CA LYS A 68 1.48 9.35 13.41
C LYS A 68 1.94 8.06 14.03
N GLU A 69 2.08 8.04 15.36
CA GLU A 69 2.51 6.87 16.12
C GLU A 69 1.57 5.69 15.91
N ALA A 70 0.26 5.91 16.04
CA ALA A 70 -0.75 4.87 15.83
C ALA A 70 -0.72 4.33 14.38
N PHE A 71 -0.58 5.20 13.37
CA PHE A 71 -0.52 4.76 11.99
C PHE A 71 0.78 4.01 11.68
N THR A 72 1.92 4.51 12.18
CA THR A 72 3.22 3.84 12.04
C THR A 72 3.17 2.45 12.67
N LYS A 73 2.63 2.35 13.90
CA LYS A 73 2.45 1.06 14.56
C LYS A 73 1.57 0.10 13.75
N ALA A 74 0.44 0.56 13.23
CA ALA A 74 -0.44 -0.27 12.41
C ALA A 74 0.27 -0.77 11.13
N CYS A 75 1.12 0.07 10.52
CA CYS A 75 1.95 -0.36 9.38
C CYS A 75 2.96 -1.44 9.77
N ILE A 76 3.66 -1.28 10.90
CA ILE A 76 4.60 -2.29 11.42
C ILE A 76 3.85 -3.59 11.70
N ASP A 77 2.74 -3.54 12.44
CA ASP A 77 1.94 -4.72 12.80
C ASP A 77 1.42 -5.44 11.54
N SER A 78 0.99 -4.70 10.51
CA SER A 78 0.55 -5.27 9.21
C SER A 78 1.68 -6.02 8.50
N VAL A 79 2.89 -5.45 8.43
CA VAL A 79 4.05 -6.11 7.83
C VAL A 79 4.42 -7.36 8.62
N MET A 80 4.49 -7.26 9.96
CA MET A 80 4.83 -8.39 10.83
C MET A 80 3.78 -9.51 10.76
N LEU A 81 2.51 -9.18 10.58
CA LEU A 81 1.45 -10.17 10.41
C LEU A 81 1.66 -11.00 9.15
N LEU A 82 2.05 -10.36 8.02
CA LEU A 82 2.30 -11.06 6.77
C LEU A 82 3.58 -11.91 6.79
N THR A 83 4.51 -11.72 7.72
CA THR A 83 5.67 -12.63 7.84
C THR A 83 5.30 -14.07 8.22
N LYS A 84 4.05 -14.31 8.62
CA LYS A 84 3.50 -15.62 8.96
C LYS A 84 2.82 -16.31 7.77
N GLU A 85 2.70 -15.62 6.65
CA GLU A 85 2.06 -16.09 5.43
C GLU A 85 3.09 -16.46 4.36
N ASP A 86 2.69 -17.24 3.36
CA ASP A 86 3.52 -17.55 2.19
C ASP A 86 3.56 -16.34 1.24
N CYS A 87 4.64 -15.56 1.28
CA CYS A 87 4.77 -14.33 0.47
C CYS A 87 6.21 -13.84 0.33
N GLU A 88 6.38 -12.82 -0.50
CA GLU A 88 7.62 -12.05 -0.63
C GLU A 88 7.35 -10.58 -0.25
N ILE A 89 7.86 -10.13 0.89
CA ILE A 89 7.61 -8.79 1.44
C ILE A 89 8.67 -7.80 0.98
N LEU A 90 8.21 -6.61 0.55
CA LEU A 90 9.02 -5.41 0.33
C LEU A 90 8.38 -4.22 1.03
N VAL A 91 9.17 -3.48 1.81
CA VAL A 91 8.78 -2.16 2.33
C VAL A 91 9.56 -1.10 1.59
N LEU A 92 8.84 -0.18 0.93
CA LEU A 92 9.41 0.90 0.14
C LEU A 92 9.05 2.26 0.73
N GLY A 93 10.07 3.09 0.94
CA GLY A 93 9.92 4.48 1.40
C GLY A 93 11.27 5.10 1.74
N ASN A 94 11.26 6.39 2.07
CA ASN A 94 12.47 7.14 2.37
C ASN A 94 13.05 6.73 3.73
N THR A 95 14.07 5.86 3.71
CA THR A 95 14.77 5.33 4.88
C THR A 95 15.65 6.37 5.59
N ASP A 96 16.03 7.44 4.90
CA ASP A 96 16.86 8.52 5.47
C ASP A 96 16.04 9.48 6.35
N SER A 97 14.72 9.39 6.27
CA SER A 97 13.81 10.17 7.09
C SER A 97 13.65 9.58 8.49
N THR A 98 13.65 10.45 9.50
CA THR A 98 13.35 10.07 10.89
C THR A 98 11.93 9.52 11.09
N CYS A 99 11.06 9.68 10.09
CA CYS A 99 9.69 9.15 10.09
C CYS A 99 9.61 7.71 9.56
N PHE A 100 10.71 7.14 9.04
CA PHE A 100 10.72 5.75 8.61
C PHE A 100 10.91 4.83 9.84
N PRO A 101 10.03 3.82 10.04
CA PRO A 101 10.12 2.91 11.18
C PRO A 101 11.37 2.02 11.09
N LYS A 102 12.21 2.07 12.11
CA LYS A 102 13.47 1.28 12.13
C LYS A 102 13.22 -0.24 12.10
N GLU A 103 12.12 -0.67 12.68
CA GLU A 103 11.66 -2.07 12.69
C GLU A 103 11.42 -2.62 11.28
N LEU A 104 11.16 -1.74 10.32
CA LEU A 104 10.90 -2.12 8.92
C LEU A 104 12.14 -2.08 8.02
N LEU A 105 13.30 -1.63 8.51
CA LEU A 105 14.56 -1.64 7.74
C LEU A 105 14.92 -3.02 7.17
N PRO A 106 14.71 -4.15 7.89
CA PRO A 106 15.01 -5.48 7.33
C PRO A 106 14.19 -5.86 6.08
N PHE A 107 13.10 -5.13 5.80
CA PHE A 107 12.17 -5.39 4.70
C PHE A 107 12.37 -4.45 3.50
N THR A 108 13.35 -3.55 3.55
CA THR A 108 13.67 -2.63 2.43
C THR A 108 14.31 -3.32 1.24
N LYS A 109 14.72 -4.57 1.42
CA LYS A 109 15.03 -5.52 0.35
C LYS A 109 14.00 -6.63 0.40
N ARG A 110 13.51 -7.05 -0.79
CA ARG A 110 12.48 -8.11 -0.88
C ARG A 110 12.94 -9.36 -0.14
N LYS A 111 12.08 -9.85 0.73
CA LYS A 111 12.37 -10.98 1.60
C LYS A 111 11.26 -12.02 1.52
N LYS A 112 11.65 -13.28 1.30
CA LYS A 112 10.76 -14.42 1.19
C LYS A 112 10.37 -14.95 2.57
N TYR A 113 9.09 -15.30 2.72
CA TYR A 113 8.52 -15.96 3.89
C TYR A 113 7.74 -17.20 3.45
N GLY A 114 7.82 -18.26 4.27
CA GLY A 114 7.22 -19.55 3.95
C GLY A 114 7.70 -20.08 2.60
N SER A 115 6.78 -20.59 1.78
CA SER A 115 7.08 -21.05 0.43
C SER A 115 7.30 -19.89 -0.58
N GLY A 116 7.01 -18.64 -0.20
CA GLY A 116 6.98 -17.50 -1.09
C GLY A 116 5.63 -17.40 -1.83
N GLY A 117 5.66 -16.96 -3.09
CA GLY A 117 4.47 -16.87 -3.94
C GLY A 117 4.11 -15.43 -4.25
N ILE A 118 3.03 -14.89 -3.65
CA ILE A 118 2.60 -13.51 -3.92
C ILE A 118 3.59 -12.48 -3.39
N LYS A 119 3.86 -11.46 -4.18
CA LYS A 119 4.64 -10.29 -3.74
C LYS A 119 3.72 -9.31 -3.00
N ALA A 120 4.09 -8.97 -1.77
CA ALA A 120 3.40 -7.99 -0.94
C ALA A 120 4.29 -6.76 -0.73
N ASN A 121 3.88 -5.62 -1.26
CA ASN A 121 4.60 -4.37 -1.11
C ASN A 121 3.87 -3.44 -0.16
N PHE A 122 4.60 -2.79 0.73
CA PHE A 122 4.10 -1.76 1.64
C PHE A 122 4.80 -0.44 1.37
N LEU A 123 4.05 0.59 1.00
CA LEU A 123 4.57 1.93 0.83
C LEU A 123 4.49 2.66 2.18
N ILE A 124 5.64 2.87 2.84
CA ILE A 124 5.71 3.43 4.19
C ILE A 124 6.74 4.55 4.22
N ASN A 125 6.32 5.73 4.66
CA ASN A 125 7.07 6.99 4.51
C ASN A 125 7.42 7.24 3.03
N TYR A 126 6.49 6.84 2.15
CA TYR A 126 6.62 6.97 0.72
C TYR A 126 6.14 8.34 0.24
N GLY A 127 6.85 8.90 -0.72
CA GLY A 127 6.47 10.09 -1.48
C GLY A 127 6.83 9.91 -2.95
N TRP A 128 5.93 10.25 -3.86
CA TRP A 128 6.18 10.07 -5.29
C TRP A 128 7.34 10.94 -5.81
N GLU A 129 7.54 12.13 -5.24
CA GLU A 129 8.69 12.99 -5.56
C GLU A 129 10.02 12.33 -5.14
N TRP A 130 10.04 11.67 -3.98
CA TRP A 130 11.19 10.90 -3.53
C TRP A 130 11.44 9.71 -4.46
N ASP A 131 10.41 9.00 -4.86
CA ASP A 131 10.52 7.85 -5.78
C ASP A 131 11.15 8.24 -7.13
N LEU A 132 10.84 9.44 -7.62
CA LEU A 132 11.34 9.97 -8.88
C LEU A 132 12.68 10.72 -8.76
N ASN A 133 13.21 10.97 -7.56
CA ASN A 133 14.35 11.89 -7.39
C ASN A 133 15.64 11.39 -8.05
N LEU A 134 15.81 10.08 -8.21
CA LEU A 134 16.97 9.50 -8.91
C LEU A 134 17.01 9.87 -10.39
N LEU A 135 15.89 10.24 -11.00
CA LEU A 135 15.82 10.73 -12.38
C LEU A 135 16.57 12.05 -12.59
N LYS A 136 16.66 12.90 -11.55
CA LYS A 136 17.36 14.20 -11.64
C LYS A 136 18.84 14.05 -12.00
N ASN A 137 19.44 12.92 -11.65
CA ASN A 137 20.86 12.64 -11.88
C ASN A 137 21.11 11.76 -13.10
N SER A 138 20.06 11.36 -13.82
CA SER A 138 20.20 10.54 -15.03
C SER A 138 20.32 11.44 -16.27
N ASN A 139 21.49 11.43 -16.92
CA ASN A 139 21.74 12.12 -18.21
C ASN A 139 21.00 11.50 -19.41
N SER A 140 19.96 10.69 -19.17
CA SER A 140 19.35 9.88 -20.21
C SER A 140 17.86 10.16 -20.41
N LEU A 141 17.55 11.32 -21.00
CA LEU A 141 16.19 11.67 -21.46
C LEU A 141 15.59 10.70 -22.48
N ASN A 142 16.36 9.75 -23.02
CA ASN A 142 15.95 8.79 -24.06
C ASN A 142 15.85 7.34 -23.56
N LYS A 143 15.90 7.07 -22.24
CA LYS A 143 15.87 5.71 -21.70
C LYS A 143 14.60 5.45 -20.89
N GLN A 144 14.27 4.17 -20.76
CA GLN A 144 13.16 3.72 -19.92
C GLN A 144 13.29 4.28 -18.49
N ILE A 145 12.25 4.91 -17.97
CA ILE A 145 12.25 5.58 -16.66
C ILE A 145 12.34 4.57 -15.51
N HIS A 146 11.67 3.43 -15.66
CA HIS A 146 11.46 2.45 -14.60
C HIS A 146 12.74 2.00 -13.85
N PRO A 147 13.90 1.73 -14.50
CA PRO A 147 15.12 1.32 -13.79
C PRO A 147 15.71 2.38 -12.85
N TYR A 148 15.29 3.64 -13.01
CA TYR A 148 15.77 4.80 -12.22
C TYR A 148 14.79 5.21 -11.12
N LEU A 149 13.80 4.38 -10.80
CA LEU A 149 12.90 4.60 -9.69
C LEU A 149 13.41 3.87 -8.44
N HIS A 150 13.12 4.42 -7.26
CA HIS A 150 13.27 3.64 -6.03
C HIS A 150 12.32 2.44 -6.05
N SER A 151 11.17 2.56 -6.69
CA SER A 151 10.14 1.53 -6.84
C SER A 151 10.37 0.56 -8.01
N LYS A 152 11.56 0.49 -8.58
CA LYS A 152 11.89 -0.35 -9.75
C LYS A 152 11.57 -1.85 -9.58
N ASP A 153 11.53 -2.35 -8.34
CA ASP A 153 11.22 -3.76 -8.03
C ASP A 153 9.70 -4.04 -7.92
N ILE A 154 8.87 -3.01 -8.13
CA ILE A 154 7.41 -3.10 -8.13
C ILE A 154 6.91 -3.06 -9.58
N SER A 155 6.10 -4.04 -9.97
CA SER A 155 5.56 -4.14 -11.33
C SER A 155 4.48 -3.09 -11.60
N ARG A 156 4.03 -2.98 -12.86
CA ARG A 156 2.87 -2.15 -13.21
C ARG A 156 1.63 -2.64 -12.47
N ILE A 157 0.83 -1.69 -11.99
CA ILE A 157 -0.44 -1.95 -11.33
C ILE A 157 -1.52 -2.07 -12.40
N ASP A 158 -2.26 -3.18 -12.42
CA ASP A 158 -3.39 -3.38 -13.34
C ASP A 158 -4.66 -2.72 -12.79
N LEU A 159 -4.93 -2.89 -11.48
CA LEU A 159 -6.14 -2.38 -10.82
C LEU A 159 -5.78 -1.69 -9.51
N ILE A 160 -6.36 -0.52 -9.28
CA ILE A 160 -6.31 0.16 -7.98
C ILE A 160 -7.69 0.11 -7.33
N ILE A 161 -7.76 -0.45 -6.13
CA ILE A 161 -8.97 -0.45 -5.31
C ILE A 161 -8.78 0.56 -4.18
N ARG A 162 -9.71 1.52 -4.09
CA ARG A 162 -9.66 2.56 -3.06
C ARG A 162 -10.95 2.62 -2.27
N TRP A 163 -10.83 2.54 -0.96
CA TRP A 163 -11.92 2.75 0.00
C TRP A 163 -12.11 4.23 0.34
N GLY A 164 -13.25 4.57 0.93
CA GLY A 164 -13.55 5.88 1.49
C GLY A 164 -14.00 6.93 0.50
N GLY A 165 -14.48 6.55 -0.69
CA GLY A 165 -15.18 7.41 -1.66
C GLY A 165 -14.33 8.48 -2.37
N ARG A 166 -13.00 8.52 -2.16
CA ARG A 166 -12.11 9.51 -2.79
C ARG A 166 -11.64 9.05 -4.15
N ARG A 167 -11.88 9.84 -5.19
CA ARG A 167 -11.57 9.55 -6.60
C ARG A 167 -10.26 10.19 -7.05
N ARG A 168 -9.13 9.77 -6.45
CA ARG A 168 -7.80 10.29 -6.78
C ARG A 168 -6.71 9.27 -6.45
N LEU A 169 -5.59 9.33 -7.18
CA LEU A 169 -4.42 8.46 -7.01
C LEU A 169 -3.67 8.72 -5.70
N SER A 170 -3.65 9.96 -5.24
CA SER A 170 -2.93 10.42 -4.05
C SER A 170 -1.44 10.12 -4.07
N GLY A 171 -0.84 9.97 -5.26
CA GLY A 171 0.60 9.72 -5.42
C GLY A 171 1.01 8.25 -5.30
N LEU A 172 0.08 7.30 -5.32
CA LEU A 172 0.41 5.87 -5.36
C LEU A 172 1.15 5.52 -6.65
N LEU A 173 2.48 5.31 -6.56
CA LEU A 173 3.32 4.79 -7.64
C LEU A 173 2.93 5.34 -9.03
N PRO A 174 3.09 6.66 -9.32
CA PRO A 174 2.52 7.27 -10.52
C PRO A 174 2.94 6.60 -11.81
N VAL A 175 4.19 6.12 -11.90
CA VAL A 175 4.71 5.47 -13.11
C VAL A 175 4.09 4.08 -13.30
N GLN A 176 3.96 3.30 -12.23
CA GLN A 176 3.36 1.97 -12.29
C GLN A 176 1.83 2.03 -12.48
N SER A 177 1.21 3.16 -12.12
CA SER A 177 -0.25 3.36 -12.16
C SER A 177 -0.78 4.02 -13.43
N VAL A 178 0.07 4.37 -14.39
CA VAL A 178 -0.30 5.12 -15.62
C VAL A 178 -1.46 4.50 -16.39
N TYR A 179 -1.56 3.17 -16.37
CA TYR A 179 -2.60 2.43 -17.09
C TYR A 179 -3.45 1.55 -16.17
N SER A 180 -3.49 1.89 -14.88
CA SER A 180 -4.32 1.14 -13.94
C SER A 180 -5.79 1.51 -14.09
N ASP A 181 -6.64 0.50 -14.04
CA ASP A 181 -8.05 0.71 -13.80
C ASP A 181 -8.29 1.13 -12.34
N PHE A 182 -9.37 1.90 -12.10
CA PHE A 182 -9.72 2.40 -10.77
C PHE A 182 -11.08 1.88 -10.35
N TYR A 183 -11.11 1.23 -9.18
CA TYR A 183 -12.33 0.85 -8.50
C TYR A 183 -12.46 1.57 -7.16
N ILE A 184 -13.54 2.33 -6.98
CA ILE A 184 -13.77 3.15 -5.80
C ILE A 184 -14.92 2.58 -5.00
N LEU A 185 -14.68 2.39 -3.69
CA LEU A 185 -15.66 1.96 -2.70
C LEU A 185 -15.98 3.13 -1.76
N ASP A 186 -17.26 3.35 -1.48
CA ASP A 186 -17.70 4.45 -0.64
C ASP A 186 -17.56 4.14 0.86
N ASN A 187 -17.64 2.85 1.25
CA ASN A 187 -17.40 2.41 2.61
C ASN A 187 -15.95 2.67 3.07
N TYR A 188 -15.75 2.80 4.37
CA TYR A 188 -14.43 3.02 4.95
C TYR A 188 -13.62 1.72 5.02
N TRP A 189 -12.29 1.83 4.97
CA TRP A 189 -11.41 0.68 5.02
C TRP A 189 -11.66 -0.30 6.17
N PRO A 190 -11.90 0.13 7.45
CA PRO A 190 -12.21 -0.81 8.53
C PRO A 190 -13.54 -1.57 8.34
N ASP A 191 -14.45 -1.07 7.52
CA ASP A 191 -15.73 -1.73 7.17
C ASP A 191 -15.59 -2.66 5.94
N PHE A 192 -14.38 -3.07 5.62
CA PHE A 192 -14.09 -4.01 4.52
C PHE A 192 -14.97 -5.26 4.62
N ARG A 193 -15.46 -5.72 3.49
CA ARG A 193 -16.17 -6.99 3.33
C ARG A 193 -15.57 -7.76 2.15
N SER A 194 -15.56 -9.08 2.23
CA SER A 194 -15.04 -9.91 1.13
C SER A 194 -15.75 -9.64 -0.21
N GLU A 195 -17.05 -9.29 -0.16
CA GLU A 195 -17.84 -8.92 -1.34
C GLU A 195 -17.31 -7.67 -2.04
N ASP A 196 -16.75 -6.71 -1.27
CA ASP A 196 -16.15 -5.49 -1.81
C ASP A 196 -14.97 -5.83 -2.74
N PHE A 197 -14.19 -6.85 -2.37
CA PHE A 197 -13.06 -7.30 -3.19
C PHE A 197 -13.52 -7.94 -4.51
N TYR A 198 -14.67 -8.63 -4.50
CA TYR A 198 -15.18 -9.28 -5.71
C TYR A 198 -15.99 -8.35 -6.62
N SER A 199 -16.45 -7.22 -6.11
CA SER A 199 -17.33 -6.31 -6.86
C SER A 199 -16.64 -5.66 -8.08
N PHE A 200 -15.29 -5.58 -8.10
CA PHE A 200 -14.57 -5.12 -9.30
C PHE A 200 -14.65 -6.08 -10.50
N ARG A 201 -15.10 -7.32 -10.29
CA ARG A 201 -15.29 -8.31 -11.39
C ARG A 201 -16.48 -8.01 -12.30
N VAL A 202 -17.30 -7.05 -11.92
CA VAL A 202 -18.55 -6.72 -12.64
C VAL A 202 -18.35 -5.57 -13.63
N VAL A 203 -17.17 -5.00 -13.71
CA VAL A 203 -16.82 -3.86 -14.58
C VAL A 203 -16.05 -4.32 -15.83
#